data_1724bb330100ddb94ba907814cfb95a0
#
_entry.id   1724bb330100ddb94ba907814cfb95a0
#
_cell.length_a   1.000
_cell.length_b   1.000
_cell.length_c   1.000
_cell.angle_alpha   90.00
_cell.angle_beta   90.00
_cell.angle_gamma   90.00
#
_symmetry.space_group_name_H-M   'P 1'
#
loop_
_entity.id
_entity.type
_entity.pdbx_description
1 polymer ?
#
loop_
_entity_poly.entity_id
_entity_poly.type
_entity_poly.pdbx_seq_one_letter_code
_entity_poly.pdbx_strand_id
1 'polypeptide(L)'
;ILFASALNEFLKVPSIIHFMDDWPSTINSRGLMKRYWYNKIDKELKTLINKTDLHLSISDAMSAEFERRYNKKFTAFHNPIDLSIWRPNSKVDFFIGEKVKILYAGRIGPGIENAFFEVVKAIESLNKKDYNIKFHIQSASIDTKLRNKYHLFKSVVFNPAVDYRELPLVLSNADLLVIANDFDNAGRAFVRYSMPTKASEYMISGTPILIYGPPDTALARFCAINECAVCAIRHNKEDLEDAIKSMIADEALRRKISQNAVRIAEELFDSGQVKSRFLQMLLKLTQSSSCINDRRAD
;
A
#
# COMPACT_ATOMS: atom_id res chain seq x y z
N ILE A 1 10.72 16.87 11.17
CA ILE A 1 11.29 16.22 12.37
C ILE A 1 11.66 17.30 13.37
N LEU A 2 12.60 18.21 13.09
CA LEU A 2 13.06 19.25 14.01
C LEU A 2 11.93 20.13 14.55
N PHE A 3 11.01 20.56 13.69
CA PHE A 3 9.83 21.32 14.11
C PHE A 3 8.95 20.52 15.09
N ALA A 4 8.66 19.26 14.77
CA ALA A 4 7.87 18.40 15.67
C ALA A 4 8.55 18.18 17.02
N SER A 5 9.88 18.03 17.03
CA SER A 5 10.67 17.89 18.26
C SER A 5 10.60 19.14 19.11
N ALA A 6 10.77 20.33 18.50
CA ALA A 6 10.68 21.61 19.18
C ALA A 6 9.26 21.89 19.72
N LEU A 7 8.24 21.57 18.92
CA LEU A 7 6.83 21.72 19.32
C LEU A 7 6.49 20.84 20.52
N ASN A 8 6.95 19.59 20.52
CA ASN A 8 6.75 18.67 21.65
C ASN A 8 7.41 19.19 22.94
N GLU A 9 8.62 19.73 22.85
CA GLU A 9 9.31 20.35 23.99
C GLU A 9 8.59 21.60 24.50
N PHE A 10 8.03 22.40 23.60
CA PHE A 10 7.34 23.63 23.94
C PHE A 10 5.99 23.37 24.61
N LEU A 11 5.17 22.50 24.01
CA LEU A 11 3.81 22.24 24.47
C LEU A 11 3.75 21.39 25.73
N LYS A 12 4.72 20.49 25.94
CA LYS A 12 4.79 19.55 27.08
C LYS A 12 3.50 18.76 27.31
N VAL A 13 2.81 18.41 26.21
CA VAL A 13 1.60 17.58 26.21
C VAL A 13 1.93 16.18 25.71
N PRO A 14 1.11 15.16 26.07
CA PRO A 14 1.24 13.83 25.50
C PRO A 14 1.22 13.85 23.97
N SER A 15 2.15 13.15 23.36
CA SER A 15 2.37 13.22 21.93
C SER A 15 2.40 11.86 21.27
N ILE A 16 1.82 11.80 20.07
CA ILE A 16 1.78 10.61 19.21
C ILE A 16 2.49 10.92 17.92
N ILE A 17 3.31 9.99 17.45
CA ILE A 17 3.89 10.05 16.13
C ILE A 17 3.42 8.86 15.29
N HIS A 18 2.98 9.13 14.05
CA HIS A 18 2.57 8.11 13.10
C HIS A 18 3.47 8.15 11.86
N PHE A 19 4.18 7.05 11.62
CA PHE A 19 5.07 6.90 10.47
C PHE A 19 4.32 6.23 9.33
N MET A 20 4.22 6.96 8.21
CA MET A 20 3.59 6.48 6.98
C MET A 20 4.61 5.94 5.99
N ASP A 21 5.87 6.40 6.07
CA ASP A 21 6.98 6.01 5.21
C ASP A 21 8.29 5.89 5.99
N ASP A 22 9.22 5.08 5.49
CA ASP A 22 10.59 4.97 6.02
C ASP A 22 11.50 6.09 5.49
N TRP A 23 11.34 7.28 6.03
CA TRP A 23 12.06 8.48 5.62
C TRP A 23 13.58 8.34 5.58
N PRO A 24 14.27 7.73 6.58
CA PRO A 24 15.71 7.55 6.50
C PRO A 24 16.15 6.78 5.25
N SER A 25 15.37 5.77 4.86
CA SER A 25 15.70 4.92 3.71
C SER A 25 15.29 5.54 2.36
N THR A 26 14.31 6.45 2.34
CA THR A 26 13.72 6.99 1.10
C THR A 26 14.23 8.37 0.73
N ILE A 27 14.41 9.27 1.70
CA ILE A 27 14.90 10.63 1.44
C ILE A 27 16.39 10.56 1.07
N ASN A 28 16.71 11.20 -0.06
CA ASN A 28 18.08 11.21 -0.60
C ASN A 28 18.67 9.81 -0.80
N SER A 29 17.83 8.83 -1.19
CA SER A 29 18.25 7.45 -1.46
C SER A 29 19.29 7.30 -2.59
N ARG A 30 19.57 8.36 -3.33
CA ARG A 30 20.53 8.43 -4.44
C ARG A 30 21.59 9.51 -4.19
N GLY A 31 22.80 9.33 -4.74
CA GLY A 31 23.90 10.30 -4.70
C GLY A 31 24.96 10.06 -3.63
N LEU A 32 26.06 10.82 -3.70
CA LEU A 32 27.25 10.69 -2.86
C LEU A 32 26.99 10.95 -1.38
N MET A 33 26.02 11.81 -1.06
CA MET A 33 25.69 12.21 0.30
C MET A 33 24.61 11.31 0.96
N LYS A 34 24.20 10.20 0.31
CA LYS A 34 23.15 9.28 0.82
C LYS A 34 23.38 8.88 2.28
N ARG A 35 24.59 8.39 2.61
CA ARG A 35 24.93 7.91 3.97
C ARG A 35 24.89 9.03 5.01
N TYR A 36 25.34 10.23 4.64
CA TYR A 36 25.28 11.39 5.52
C TYR A 36 23.85 11.77 5.88
N TRP A 37 22.98 11.88 4.87
CA TRP A 37 21.57 12.25 5.08
C TRP A 37 20.81 11.16 5.83
N TYR A 38 21.05 9.89 5.49
CA TYR A 38 20.48 8.77 6.24
C TYR A 38 20.80 8.92 7.75
N ASN A 39 22.08 9.01 8.10
CA ASN A 39 22.52 9.08 9.49
C ASN A 39 21.96 10.32 10.21
N LYS A 40 21.91 11.47 9.53
CA LYS A 40 21.37 12.70 10.08
C LYS A 40 19.87 12.58 10.38
N ILE A 41 19.10 12.11 9.41
CA ILE A 41 17.65 11.95 9.55
C ILE A 41 17.34 10.90 10.61
N ASP A 42 18.04 9.76 10.62
CA ASP A 42 17.85 8.70 11.58
C ASP A 42 18.14 9.15 13.01
N LYS A 43 19.20 9.94 13.22
CA LYS A 43 19.52 10.56 14.52
C LYS A 43 18.40 11.48 15.01
N GLU A 44 17.89 12.35 14.13
CA GLU A 44 16.80 13.26 14.49
C GLU A 44 15.49 12.51 14.77
N LEU A 45 15.20 11.45 14.01
CA LEU A 45 14.06 10.58 14.27
C LEU A 45 14.18 9.87 15.62
N LYS A 46 15.35 9.33 15.93
CA LYS A 46 15.61 8.69 17.23
C LYS A 46 15.38 9.66 18.39
N THR A 47 15.79 10.91 18.23
CA THR A 47 15.56 11.96 19.20
C THR A 47 14.06 12.24 19.38
N LEU A 48 13.32 12.40 18.30
CA LEU A 48 11.88 12.63 18.33
C LEU A 48 11.12 11.44 18.95
N ILE A 49 11.43 10.21 18.53
CA ILE A 49 10.82 8.98 19.05
C ILE A 49 11.04 8.86 20.58
N ASN A 50 12.22 9.25 21.07
CA ASN A 50 12.48 9.20 22.51
C ASN A 50 11.70 10.25 23.32
N LYS A 51 11.21 11.31 22.69
CA LYS A 51 10.45 12.40 23.31
C LYS A 51 8.93 12.23 23.16
N THR A 52 8.48 11.31 22.32
CA THR A 52 7.06 11.04 22.09
C THR A 52 6.60 9.84 22.90
N ASP A 53 5.33 9.86 23.30
CA ASP A 53 4.76 8.88 24.23
C ASP A 53 4.23 7.63 23.52
N LEU A 54 3.73 7.80 22.29
CA LEU A 54 3.12 6.71 21.52
C LEU A 54 3.59 6.74 20.07
N HIS A 55 3.94 5.55 19.56
CA HIS A 55 4.50 5.40 18.23
C HIS A 55 3.60 4.49 17.38
N LEU A 56 3.14 5.02 16.26
CA LEU A 56 2.32 4.32 15.28
C LEU A 56 3.08 4.17 13.97
N SER A 57 2.77 3.13 13.24
CA SER A 57 3.29 2.89 11.89
C SER A 57 2.19 2.43 10.94
N ILE A 58 2.44 2.51 9.63
CA ILE A 58 1.45 2.15 8.62
C ILE A 58 1.30 0.63 8.42
N SER A 59 2.23 -0.17 8.92
CA SER A 59 2.23 -1.62 8.74
C SER A 59 2.94 -2.35 9.87
N ASP A 60 2.59 -3.63 10.10
CA ASP A 60 3.28 -4.48 11.07
C ASP A 60 4.76 -4.68 10.71
N ALA A 61 5.08 -4.73 9.41
CA ALA A 61 6.46 -4.81 8.96
C ALA A 61 7.27 -3.56 9.31
N MET A 62 6.66 -2.37 9.26
CA MET A 62 7.28 -1.11 9.70
C MET A 62 7.40 -1.07 11.23
N SER A 63 6.35 -1.50 11.95
CA SER A 63 6.41 -1.63 13.41
C SER A 63 7.61 -2.47 13.84
N ALA A 64 7.73 -3.68 13.33
CA ALA A 64 8.82 -4.62 13.68
C ALA A 64 10.21 -4.03 13.37
N GLU A 65 10.37 -3.39 12.20
CA GLU A 65 11.66 -2.79 11.83
C GLU A 65 11.99 -1.56 12.71
N PHE A 66 11.01 -0.73 13.02
CA PHE A 66 11.24 0.47 13.84
C PHE A 66 11.45 0.11 15.31
N GLU A 67 10.80 -0.92 15.83
CA GLU A 67 11.12 -1.50 17.14
C GLU A 67 12.58 -1.97 17.21
N ARG A 68 13.03 -2.69 16.18
CA ARG A 68 14.42 -3.14 16.07
C ARG A 68 15.43 -1.98 15.99
N ARG A 69 15.11 -0.89 15.24
CA ARG A 69 16.01 0.28 15.07
C ARG A 69 16.07 1.17 16.30
N TYR A 70 14.92 1.42 16.90
CA TYR A 70 14.78 2.49 17.90
C TYR A 70 14.56 1.97 19.31
N ASN A 71 14.40 0.67 19.50
CA ASN A 71 14.13 0.01 20.78
C ASN A 71 12.93 0.65 21.52
N LYS A 72 11.87 0.90 20.78
CA LYS A 72 10.58 1.41 21.24
C LYS A 72 9.45 0.61 20.63
N LYS A 73 8.35 0.43 21.35
CA LYS A 73 7.17 -0.28 20.85
C LYS A 73 6.45 0.57 19.81
N PHE A 74 6.10 -0.04 18.68
CA PHE A 74 5.26 0.53 17.63
C PHE A 74 3.98 -0.26 17.48
N THR A 75 2.90 0.42 17.09
CA THR A 75 1.61 -0.22 16.80
C THR A 75 1.18 0.12 15.39
N ALA A 76 0.85 -0.89 14.60
CA ALA A 76 0.39 -0.68 13.24
C ALA A 76 -1.04 -0.12 13.21
N PHE A 77 -1.22 0.94 12.42
CA PHE A 77 -2.49 1.53 12.05
C PHE A 77 -2.52 1.68 10.53
N HIS A 78 -3.27 0.82 9.87
CA HIS A 78 -3.43 0.84 8.43
C HIS A 78 -4.38 1.96 7.99
N ASN A 79 -4.33 2.29 6.69
CA ASN A 79 -5.27 3.25 6.09
C ASN A 79 -6.70 2.72 6.19
N PRO A 80 -7.62 3.44 6.86
CA PRO A 80 -9.00 2.99 7.01
C PRO A 80 -9.82 3.22 5.74
N ILE A 81 -10.88 2.45 5.61
CA ILE A 81 -11.90 2.57 4.56
C ILE A 81 -13.28 2.69 5.17
N ASP A 82 -14.16 3.42 4.51
CA ASP A 82 -15.57 3.51 4.90
C ASP A 82 -16.37 2.36 4.27
N LEU A 83 -16.69 1.34 5.07
CA LEU A 83 -17.41 0.17 4.60
C LEU A 83 -18.80 0.51 4.03
N SER A 84 -19.43 1.59 4.47
CA SER A 84 -20.75 2.01 3.95
C SER A 84 -20.70 2.44 2.48
N ILE A 85 -19.55 2.94 2.03
CA ILE A 85 -19.31 3.35 0.64
C ILE A 85 -18.87 2.16 -0.21
N TRP A 86 -18.01 1.29 0.34
CA TRP A 86 -17.31 0.25 -0.42
C TRP A 86 -18.10 -1.05 -0.51
N ARG A 87 -18.62 -1.54 0.61
CA ARG A 87 -19.23 -2.87 0.72
C ARG A 87 -20.41 -3.12 -0.24
N PRO A 88 -21.32 -2.15 -0.47
CA PRO A 88 -22.43 -2.33 -1.40
C PRO A 88 -22.01 -2.60 -2.84
N ASN A 89 -20.80 -2.19 -3.22
CA ASN A 89 -20.25 -2.32 -4.56
C ASN A 89 -19.19 -3.42 -4.68
N SER A 90 -18.94 -4.21 -3.62
CA SER A 90 -17.94 -5.29 -3.69
C SER A 90 -18.33 -6.32 -4.74
N LYS A 91 -17.33 -6.77 -5.52
CA LYS A 91 -17.50 -7.75 -6.59
C LYS A 91 -17.99 -9.09 -6.04
N VAL A 92 -18.99 -9.66 -6.69
CA VAL A 92 -19.58 -10.97 -6.32
C VAL A 92 -19.54 -11.97 -7.49
N ASP A 93 -19.43 -11.47 -8.73
CA ASP A 93 -19.29 -12.28 -9.92
C ASP A 93 -17.83 -12.34 -10.38
N PHE A 94 -17.30 -13.54 -10.52
CA PHE A 94 -15.91 -13.81 -10.88
C PHE A 94 -15.76 -14.39 -12.29
N PHE A 95 -16.84 -14.45 -13.05
CA PHE A 95 -16.77 -14.87 -14.43
C PHE A 95 -15.93 -13.90 -15.28
N ILE A 96 -15.04 -14.42 -16.07
CA ILE A 96 -14.24 -13.68 -17.05
C ILE A 96 -14.62 -14.17 -18.44
N GLY A 97 -15.09 -13.26 -19.28
CA GLY A 97 -15.43 -13.54 -20.67
C GLY A 97 -14.20 -13.50 -21.59
N GLU A 98 -14.45 -13.41 -22.91
CA GLU A 98 -13.39 -13.35 -23.93
C GLU A 98 -12.49 -12.11 -23.82
N LYS A 99 -12.99 -11.02 -23.28
CA LYS A 99 -12.23 -9.76 -23.07
C LYS A 99 -11.93 -9.60 -21.60
N VAL A 100 -10.65 -9.58 -21.26
CA VAL A 100 -10.17 -9.45 -19.87
C VAL A 100 -9.83 -8.00 -19.58
N LYS A 101 -10.41 -7.44 -18.53
CA LYS A 101 -10.13 -6.09 -18.04
C LYS A 101 -9.25 -6.15 -16.80
N ILE A 102 -7.96 -5.85 -16.95
CA ILE A 102 -7.04 -5.63 -15.82
C ILE A 102 -6.99 -4.13 -15.53
N LEU A 103 -7.09 -3.73 -14.27
CA LEU A 103 -7.12 -2.33 -13.87
C LEU A 103 -6.04 -2.00 -12.85
N TYR A 104 -5.41 -0.86 -13.05
CA TYR A 104 -4.62 -0.15 -12.06
C TYR A 104 -5.25 1.21 -11.79
N ALA A 105 -5.51 1.52 -10.52
CA ALA A 105 -5.99 2.83 -10.09
C ALA A 105 -4.95 3.51 -9.19
N GLY A 106 -4.53 4.73 -9.57
CA GLY A 106 -3.59 5.52 -8.78
C GLY A 106 -2.47 6.18 -9.58
N ARG A 107 -1.58 6.83 -8.86
CA ARG A 107 -0.41 7.51 -9.46
C ARG A 107 0.66 6.49 -9.86
N ILE A 108 1.27 6.68 -11.03
CA ILE A 108 2.49 6.00 -11.46
C ILE A 108 3.67 6.91 -11.16
N GLY A 109 4.68 6.40 -10.46
CA GLY A 109 5.84 7.19 -10.05
C GLY A 109 6.92 6.35 -9.38
N PRO A 110 7.83 6.96 -8.60
CA PRO A 110 8.95 6.27 -7.98
C PRO A 110 8.53 5.01 -7.22
N GLY A 111 9.30 3.93 -7.41
CA GLY A 111 9.07 2.64 -6.77
C GLY A 111 8.08 1.72 -7.46
N ILE A 112 7.45 2.17 -8.57
CA ILE A 112 6.47 1.36 -9.32
C ILE A 112 6.62 1.43 -10.84
N GLU A 113 7.37 2.39 -11.38
CA GLU A 113 7.42 2.67 -12.82
C GLU A 113 7.96 1.52 -13.66
N ASN A 114 9.02 0.83 -13.19
CA ASN A 114 9.66 -0.23 -13.95
C ASN A 114 8.79 -1.49 -13.92
N ALA A 115 8.34 -1.90 -12.74
CA ALA A 115 7.47 -3.05 -12.58
C ALA A 115 6.13 -2.85 -13.33
N PHE A 116 5.59 -1.64 -13.28
CA PHE A 116 4.39 -1.30 -14.04
C PHE A 116 4.59 -1.46 -15.56
N PHE A 117 5.75 -1.03 -16.06
CA PHE A 117 6.09 -1.20 -17.48
C PHE A 117 6.27 -2.68 -17.85
N GLU A 118 6.79 -3.50 -16.94
CA GLU A 118 6.90 -4.95 -17.12
C GLU A 118 5.53 -5.62 -17.18
N VAL A 119 4.58 -5.19 -16.36
CA VAL A 119 3.18 -5.66 -16.43
C VAL A 119 2.59 -5.38 -17.81
N VAL A 120 2.77 -4.17 -18.35
CA VAL A 120 2.31 -3.83 -19.71
C VAL A 120 2.94 -4.72 -20.77
N LYS A 121 4.25 -4.96 -20.69
CA LYS A 121 4.95 -5.85 -21.63
C LYS A 121 4.49 -7.31 -21.52
N ALA A 122 4.19 -7.80 -20.34
CA ALA A 122 3.65 -9.14 -20.13
C ALA A 122 2.26 -9.29 -20.77
N ILE A 123 1.38 -8.30 -20.58
CA ILE A 123 0.05 -8.27 -21.19
C ILE A 123 0.14 -8.23 -22.71
N GLU A 124 1.00 -7.39 -23.30
CA GLU A 124 1.22 -7.37 -24.75
C GLU A 124 1.75 -8.71 -25.28
N SER A 125 2.61 -9.37 -24.50
CA SER A 125 3.11 -10.69 -24.85
C SER A 125 2.01 -11.75 -24.83
N LEU A 126 1.12 -11.72 -23.85
CA LEU A 126 -0.03 -12.61 -23.76
C LEU A 126 -1.02 -12.37 -24.91
N ASN A 127 -1.28 -11.12 -25.26
CA ASN A 127 -2.15 -10.78 -26.40
C ASN A 127 -1.60 -11.27 -27.75
N LYS A 128 -0.27 -11.45 -27.88
CA LYS A 128 0.33 -12.13 -29.05
C LYS A 128 0.14 -13.65 -29.06
N LYS A 129 -0.35 -14.22 -27.95
CA LYS A 129 -0.67 -15.65 -27.75
C LYS A 129 -2.18 -15.86 -27.64
N ASP A 130 -2.97 -15.04 -28.37
CA ASP A 130 -4.42 -15.09 -28.48
C ASP A 130 -5.23 -14.75 -27.21
N TYR A 131 -4.59 -14.15 -26.19
CA TYR A 131 -5.34 -13.50 -25.10
C TYR A 131 -5.90 -12.15 -25.58
N ASN A 132 -7.03 -11.75 -25.03
CA ASN A 132 -7.65 -10.44 -25.31
C ASN A 132 -7.74 -9.61 -24.03
N ILE A 133 -6.59 -9.10 -23.57
CA ILE A 133 -6.45 -8.37 -22.31
C ILE A 133 -6.34 -6.88 -22.59
N LYS A 134 -7.15 -6.06 -21.92
CA LYS A 134 -7.02 -4.60 -21.85
C LYS A 134 -6.55 -4.18 -20.48
N PHE A 135 -5.50 -3.38 -20.45
CA PHE A 135 -4.93 -2.82 -19.23
C PHE A 135 -5.39 -1.39 -19.06
N HIS A 136 -6.31 -1.19 -18.15
CA HIS A 136 -6.89 0.12 -17.83
C HIS A 136 -6.05 0.83 -16.77
N ILE A 137 -5.69 2.07 -17.05
CA ILE A 137 -4.97 2.94 -16.13
C ILE A 137 -5.92 4.07 -15.71
N GLN A 138 -6.40 4.00 -14.48
CA GLN A 138 -7.26 5.00 -13.86
C GLN A 138 -6.39 5.96 -13.04
N SER A 139 -6.14 7.17 -13.54
CA SER A 139 -5.23 8.09 -12.86
C SER A 139 -5.57 9.55 -13.12
N ALA A 140 -5.41 10.40 -12.08
CA ALA A 140 -5.50 11.86 -12.19
C ALA A 140 -4.25 12.48 -12.82
N SER A 141 -3.10 11.78 -12.77
CA SER A 141 -1.80 12.33 -13.18
C SER A 141 -1.26 11.64 -14.45
N ILE A 142 -2.06 11.61 -15.49
CA ILE A 142 -1.64 11.10 -16.81
C ILE A 142 -1.08 12.26 -17.62
N ASP A 143 0.22 12.50 -17.49
CA ASP A 143 0.92 13.50 -18.28
C ASP A 143 1.27 13.02 -19.71
N THR A 144 1.74 13.93 -20.54
CA THR A 144 2.14 13.64 -21.93
C THR A 144 3.30 12.64 -21.98
N LYS A 145 4.23 12.67 -21.03
CA LYS A 145 5.38 11.75 -20.96
C LYS A 145 4.90 10.32 -20.73
N LEU A 146 3.98 10.12 -19.80
CA LEU A 146 3.40 8.82 -19.51
C LEU A 146 2.60 8.29 -20.71
N ARG A 147 1.78 9.15 -21.34
CA ARG A 147 1.06 8.77 -22.57
C ARG A 147 2.02 8.34 -23.67
N ASN A 148 3.07 9.12 -23.94
CA ASN A 148 4.07 8.82 -24.94
C ASN A 148 4.85 7.51 -24.65
N LYS A 149 5.05 7.16 -23.39
CA LYS A 149 5.70 5.90 -23.00
C LYS A 149 4.86 4.68 -23.38
N TYR A 150 3.55 4.81 -23.29
CA TYR A 150 2.64 3.67 -23.45
C TYR A 150 1.79 3.69 -24.73
N HIS A 151 1.86 4.73 -25.58
CA HIS A 151 1.01 4.88 -26.78
C HIS A 151 1.19 3.78 -27.82
N LEU A 152 2.33 3.09 -27.83
CA LEU A 152 2.60 1.98 -28.75
C LEU A 152 1.95 0.66 -28.31
N PHE A 153 1.47 0.60 -27.06
CA PHE A 153 0.86 -0.62 -26.52
C PHE A 153 -0.65 -0.58 -26.72
N LYS A 154 -1.13 -1.43 -27.63
CA LYS A 154 -2.56 -1.49 -27.99
C LYS A 154 -3.45 -2.01 -26.86
N SER A 155 -2.87 -2.69 -25.88
CA SER A 155 -3.58 -3.17 -24.68
C SER A 155 -3.89 -2.07 -23.69
N VAL A 156 -3.14 -0.95 -23.69
CA VAL A 156 -3.25 0.11 -22.68
C VAL A 156 -4.42 1.05 -23.00
N VAL A 157 -5.25 1.28 -21.99
CA VAL A 157 -6.38 2.21 -22.03
C VAL A 157 -6.24 3.20 -20.87
N PHE A 158 -6.13 4.48 -21.17
CA PHE A 158 -6.09 5.54 -20.16
C PHE A 158 -7.50 6.04 -19.85
N ASN A 159 -7.87 5.99 -18.57
CA ASN A 159 -9.13 6.52 -18.08
C ASN A 159 -8.88 7.75 -17.20
N PRO A 160 -9.77 8.76 -17.22
CA PRO A 160 -9.69 9.90 -16.31
C PRO A 160 -9.89 9.44 -14.87
N ALA A 161 -9.44 10.26 -13.90
CA ALA A 161 -9.80 10.05 -12.51
C ALA A 161 -11.33 10.15 -12.33
N VAL A 162 -11.82 9.41 -11.37
CA VAL A 162 -13.22 9.47 -10.93
C VAL A 162 -13.27 9.97 -9.48
N ASP A 163 -14.44 10.41 -9.06
CA ASP A 163 -14.67 10.76 -7.67
C ASP A 163 -14.51 9.53 -6.77
N TYR A 164 -14.12 9.77 -5.52
CA TYR A 164 -13.90 8.70 -4.54
C TYR A 164 -15.12 7.79 -4.34
N ARG A 165 -16.33 8.36 -4.45
CA ARG A 165 -17.59 7.60 -4.32
C ARG A 165 -17.87 6.68 -5.51
N GLU A 166 -17.29 6.96 -6.68
CA GLU A 166 -17.43 6.13 -7.89
C GLU A 166 -16.36 5.05 -7.97
N LEU A 167 -15.24 5.22 -7.25
CA LEU A 167 -14.10 4.31 -7.27
C LEU A 167 -14.47 2.85 -6.91
N PRO A 168 -15.33 2.57 -5.93
CA PRO A 168 -15.79 1.21 -5.63
C PRO A 168 -16.36 0.49 -6.85
N LEU A 169 -17.23 1.16 -7.60
CA LEU A 169 -17.85 0.60 -8.81
C LEU A 169 -16.82 0.42 -9.93
N VAL A 170 -15.89 1.36 -10.09
CA VAL A 170 -14.82 1.26 -11.09
C VAL A 170 -13.91 0.07 -10.82
N LEU A 171 -13.55 -0.17 -9.56
CA LEU A 171 -12.70 -1.29 -9.17
C LEU A 171 -13.42 -2.63 -9.31
N SER A 172 -14.66 -2.73 -8.83
CA SER A 172 -15.44 -3.98 -8.89
C SER A 172 -15.83 -4.39 -10.32
N ASN A 173 -15.87 -3.44 -11.25
CA ASN A 173 -16.11 -3.70 -12.68
C ASN A 173 -14.86 -4.17 -13.46
N ALA A 174 -13.71 -4.29 -12.80
CA ALA A 174 -12.54 -4.93 -13.39
C ALA A 174 -12.57 -6.45 -13.14
N ASP A 175 -11.90 -7.22 -13.99
CA ASP A 175 -11.72 -8.65 -13.77
C ASP A 175 -10.58 -8.91 -12.78
N LEU A 176 -9.49 -8.15 -12.91
CA LEU A 176 -8.32 -8.22 -12.04
C LEU A 176 -7.83 -6.81 -11.72
N LEU A 177 -7.31 -6.62 -10.52
CA LEU A 177 -6.57 -5.43 -10.11
C LEU A 177 -5.08 -5.75 -10.01
N VAL A 178 -4.23 -4.78 -10.29
CA VAL A 178 -2.78 -4.96 -10.17
C VAL A 178 -2.14 -3.93 -9.28
N ILE A 179 -1.21 -4.37 -8.40
CA ILE A 179 -0.27 -3.50 -7.68
C ILE A 179 1.14 -3.94 -8.07
N ALA A 180 1.91 -3.03 -8.64
CA ALA A 180 3.28 -3.29 -9.06
C ALA A 180 4.28 -2.51 -8.21
N ASN A 181 5.38 -3.15 -7.82
CA ASN A 181 6.47 -2.56 -7.04
C ASN A 181 7.81 -2.90 -7.70
N ASP A 182 8.68 -1.90 -7.83
CA ASP A 182 9.97 -2.05 -8.48
C ASP A 182 10.91 -2.99 -7.72
N PHE A 183 11.65 -3.81 -8.46
CA PHE A 183 12.61 -4.79 -7.91
C PHE A 183 14.00 -4.20 -7.64
N ASP A 184 14.31 -3.02 -8.18
CA ASP A 184 15.59 -2.36 -7.92
C ASP A 184 15.72 -1.87 -6.47
N ASN A 185 16.94 -1.62 -6.02
CA ASN A 185 17.20 -1.24 -4.64
C ASN A 185 16.52 0.07 -4.22
N ALA A 186 16.34 1.02 -5.13
CA ALA A 186 15.71 2.30 -4.84
C ALA A 186 14.19 2.14 -4.69
N GLY A 187 13.57 1.39 -5.60
CA GLY A 187 12.15 1.04 -5.53
C GLY A 187 11.83 0.21 -4.29
N ARG A 188 12.63 -0.84 -4.04
CA ARG A 188 12.48 -1.66 -2.82
C ARG A 188 12.58 -0.85 -1.54
N ALA A 189 13.54 0.07 -1.42
CA ALA A 189 13.66 0.92 -0.24
C ALA A 189 12.40 1.77 0.00
N PHE A 190 11.73 2.20 -1.08
CA PHE A 190 10.51 2.99 -1.01
C PHE A 190 9.30 2.19 -0.53
N VAL A 191 9.13 0.94 -1.00
CA VAL A 191 7.92 0.14 -0.77
C VAL A 191 8.05 -0.92 0.32
N ARG A 192 9.28 -1.17 0.81
CA ARG A 192 9.60 -2.34 1.66
C ARG A 192 8.75 -2.45 2.91
N TYR A 193 8.50 -1.33 3.59
CA TYR A 193 7.73 -1.28 4.84
C TYR A 193 6.39 -0.56 4.68
N SER A 194 6.12 0.03 3.52
CA SER A 194 4.89 0.77 3.25
C SER A 194 3.73 -0.15 2.92
N MET A 195 2.54 0.22 3.40
CA MET A 195 1.28 -0.36 2.97
C MET A 195 0.55 0.71 2.14
N PRO A 196 0.45 0.56 0.81
CA PRO A 196 -0.18 1.58 -0.02
C PRO A 196 -1.67 1.72 0.31
N THR A 197 -2.20 2.95 0.29
CA THR A 197 -3.62 3.24 0.54
C THR A 197 -4.55 2.43 -0.35
N LYS A 198 -4.19 2.24 -1.62
CA LYS A 198 -4.95 1.43 -2.57
C LYS A 198 -5.11 -0.05 -2.15
N ALA A 199 -4.26 -0.57 -1.27
CA ALA A 199 -4.35 -1.98 -0.88
C ALA A 199 -5.67 -2.27 -0.14
N SER A 200 -6.06 -1.42 0.82
CA SER A 200 -7.34 -1.58 1.52
C SER A 200 -8.55 -1.38 0.58
N GLU A 201 -8.46 -0.41 -0.33
CA GLU A 201 -9.50 -0.16 -1.34
C GLU A 201 -9.66 -1.34 -2.31
N TYR A 202 -8.55 -1.91 -2.78
CA TYR A 202 -8.56 -3.07 -3.67
C TYR A 202 -9.12 -4.31 -2.97
N MET A 203 -8.73 -4.55 -1.72
CA MET A 203 -9.22 -5.68 -0.94
C MET A 203 -10.73 -5.61 -0.74
N ILE A 204 -11.26 -4.47 -0.31
CA ILE A 204 -12.71 -4.33 -0.07
C ILE A 204 -13.52 -4.30 -1.37
N SER A 205 -12.93 -3.93 -2.50
CA SER A 205 -13.63 -4.00 -3.80
C SER A 205 -14.02 -5.41 -4.18
N GLY A 206 -13.42 -6.44 -3.55
CA GLY A 206 -13.65 -7.85 -3.86
C GLY A 206 -13.11 -8.30 -5.22
N THR A 207 -12.46 -7.42 -5.97
CA THR A 207 -11.84 -7.78 -7.25
C THR A 207 -10.51 -8.49 -7.01
N PRO A 208 -10.24 -9.64 -7.67
CA PRO A 208 -9.00 -10.38 -7.48
C PRO A 208 -7.76 -9.54 -7.73
N ILE A 209 -6.79 -9.62 -6.83
CA ILE A 209 -5.60 -8.77 -6.83
C ILE A 209 -4.38 -9.56 -7.28
N LEU A 210 -3.62 -9.02 -8.22
CA LEU A 210 -2.27 -9.44 -8.60
C LEU A 210 -1.26 -8.47 -7.98
N ILE A 211 -0.33 -8.99 -7.18
CA ILE A 211 0.85 -8.26 -6.70
C ILE A 211 2.04 -8.68 -7.55
N TYR A 212 2.70 -7.72 -8.19
CA TYR A 212 3.97 -7.93 -8.87
C TYR A 212 5.06 -7.10 -8.19
N GLY A 213 6.01 -7.74 -7.57
CA GLY A 213 7.07 -7.04 -6.83
C GLY A 213 7.88 -7.93 -5.90
N PRO A 214 8.91 -7.36 -5.23
CA PRO A 214 9.80 -8.11 -4.36
C PRO A 214 9.07 -8.79 -3.20
N PRO A 215 9.49 -10.02 -2.82
CA PRO A 215 8.84 -10.79 -1.75
C PRO A 215 8.99 -10.19 -0.36
N ASP A 216 9.96 -9.31 -0.16
CA ASP A 216 10.27 -8.68 1.13
C ASP A 216 9.55 -7.35 1.35
N THR A 217 8.59 -6.98 0.50
CA THR A 217 7.71 -5.83 0.75
C THR A 217 6.62 -6.17 1.76
N ALA A 218 6.20 -5.17 2.55
CA ALA A 218 5.13 -5.33 3.53
C ALA A 218 3.85 -5.88 2.88
N LEU A 219 3.46 -5.32 1.73
CA LEU A 219 2.27 -5.74 0.99
C LEU A 219 2.35 -7.20 0.51
N ALA A 220 3.46 -7.60 -0.13
CA ALA A 220 3.60 -8.96 -0.64
C ALA A 220 3.54 -10.00 0.50
N ARG A 221 4.24 -9.74 1.61
CA ARG A 221 4.17 -10.59 2.81
C ARG A 221 2.78 -10.64 3.42
N PHE A 222 2.13 -9.49 3.56
CA PHE A 222 0.77 -9.41 4.07
C PHE A 222 -0.20 -10.23 3.22
N CYS A 223 -0.15 -10.06 1.90
CA CYS A 223 -1.02 -10.78 0.98
C CYS A 223 -0.75 -12.29 0.96
N ALA A 224 0.52 -12.70 1.04
CA ALA A 224 0.89 -14.11 1.09
C ALA A 224 0.40 -14.80 2.38
N ILE A 225 0.57 -14.16 3.54
CA ILE A 225 0.12 -14.70 4.85
C ILE A 225 -1.41 -14.82 4.89
N ASN A 226 -2.13 -13.85 4.33
CA ASN A 226 -3.59 -13.79 4.37
C ASN A 226 -4.26 -14.45 3.15
N GLU A 227 -3.49 -14.99 2.21
CA GLU A 227 -3.99 -15.58 0.95
C GLU A 227 -5.01 -14.68 0.22
N CYS A 228 -4.77 -13.35 0.22
CA CYS A 228 -5.73 -12.36 -0.29
C CYS A 228 -5.31 -11.73 -1.64
N ALA A 229 -4.27 -12.25 -2.27
CA ALA A 229 -3.82 -11.88 -3.62
C ALA A 229 -2.96 -13.00 -4.23
N VAL A 230 -2.84 -13.02 -5.55
CA VAL A 230 -1.77 -13.76 -6.23
C VAL A 230 -0.52 -12.90 -6.24
N CYS A 231 0.62 -13.47 -5.82
CA CYS A 231 1.88 -12.75 -5.70
C CYS A 231 2.93 -13.30 -6.70
N ALA A 232 3.19 -12.56 -7.78
CA ALA A 232 4.31 -12.80 -8.69
C ALA A 232 5.55 -12.09 -8.11
N ILE A 233 6.35 -12.83 -7.35
CA ILE A 233 7.44 -12.28 -6.52
C ILE A 233 8.84 -12.44 -7.11
N ARG A 234 8.96 -13.08 -8.24
CA ARG A 234 10.21 -13.19 -8.98
C ARG A 234 10.28 -12.15 -10.09
N HIS A 235 11.47 -11.56 -10.25
CA HIS A 235 11.71 -10.56 -11.28
C HIS A 235 11.96 -11.24 -12.63
N ASN A 236 10.94 -11.89 -13.16
CA ASN A 236 10.96 -12.44 -14.50
C ASN A 236 9.57 -12.36 -15.16
N LYS A 237 9.59 -12.36 -16.47
CA LYS A 237 8.40 -12.19 -17.30
C LYS A 237 7.49 -13.44 -17.26
N GLU A 238 8.10 -14.61 -17.22
CA GLU A 238 7.40 -15.89 -17.28
C GLU A 238 6.52 -16.08 -16.05
N ASP A 239 7.04 -15.84 -14.86
CA ASP A 239 6.28 -15.91 -13.60
C ASP A 239 5.10 -14.92 -13.60
N LEU A 240 5.30 -13.71 -14.15
CA LEU A 240 4.24 -12.71 -14.24
C LEU A 240 3.16 -13.14 -15.24
N GLU A 241 3.54 -13.64 -16.42
CA GLU A 241 2.60 -14.18 -17.41
C GLU A 241 1.84 -15.38 -16.83
N ASP A 242 2.50 -16.28 -16.12
CA ASP A 242 1.85 -17.45 -15.53
C ASP A 242 0.89 -17.07 -14.41
N ALA A 243 1.23 -16.08 -13.58
CA ALA A 243 0.32 -15.52 -12.60
C ALA A 243 -0.95 -14.91 -13.24
N ILE A 244 -0.79 -14.13 -14.31
CA ILE A 244 -1.93 -13.57 -15.06
C ILE A 244 -2.79 -14.69 -15.68
N LYS A 245 -2.16 -15.67 -16.32
CA LYS A 245 -2.88 -16.81 -16.94
C LYS A 245 -3.66 -17.62 -15.92
N SER A 246 -3.04 -17.94 -14.77
CA SER A 246 -3.72 -18.69 -13.71
C SER A 246 -4.92 -17.94 -13.16
N MET A 247 -4.80 -16.63 -12.97
CA MET A 247 -5.92 -15.79 -12.51
C MET A 247 -7.04 -15.68 -13.57
N ILE A 248 -6.72 -15.72 -14.85
CA ILE A 248 -7.75 -15.72 -15.92
C ILE A 248 -8.46 -17.09 -15.98
N ALA A 249 -7.73 -18.18 -15.91
CA ALA A 249 -8.24 -19.52 -16.09
C ALA A 249 -9.02 -20.08 -14.90
N ASP A 250 -8.61 -19.74 -13.67
CA ASP A 250 -9.11 -20.34 -12.43
C ASP A 250 -10.08 -19.41 -11.68
N GLU A 251 -11.39 -19.64 -11.86
CA GLU A 251 -12.43 -18.90 -11.12
C GLU A 251 -12.42 -19.20 -9.62
N ALA A 252 -12.14 -20.45 -9.23
CA ALA A 252 -12.11 -20.83 -7.82
C ALA A 252 -10.99 -20.10 -7.07
N LEU A 253 -9.82 -19.96 -7.71
CA LEU A 253 -8.73 -19.13 -7.20
C LEU A 253 -9.17 -17.67 -7.02
N ARG A 254 -9.77 -17.07 -8.05
CA ARG A 254 -10.25 -15.67 -7.98
C ARG A 254 -11.24 -15.49 -6.84
N ARG A 255 -12.20 -16.37 -6.70
CA ARG A 255 -13.20 -16.36 -5.64
C ARG A 255 -12.56 -16.46 -4.26
N LYS A 256 -11.64 -17.42 -4.06
CA LYS A 256 -10.94 -17.63 -2.79
C LYS A 256 -10.19 -16.39 -2.34
N ILE A 257 -9.30 -15.85 -3.19
CA ILE A 257 -8.47 -14.70 -2.82
C ILE A 257 -9.30 -13.44 -2.58
N SER A 258 -10.39 -13.24 -3.34
CA SER A 258 -11.30 -12.11 -3.16
C SER A 258 -12.07 -12.19 -1.85
N GLN A 259 -12.58 -13.36 -1.49
CA GLN A 259 -13.27 -13.56 -0.21
C GLN A 259 -12.34 -13.29 0.97
N ASN A 260 -11.11 -13.78 0.91
CA ASN A 260 -10.10 -13.49 1.92
C ASN A 260 -9.78 -11.99 1.97
N ALA A 261 -9.61 -11.33 0.81
CA ALA A 261 -9.31 -9.90 0.75
C ALA A 261 -10.43 -9.05 1.39
N VAL A 262 -11.69 -9.33 1.07
CA VAL A 262 -12.84 -8.62 1.66
C VAL A 262 -12.91 -8.84 3.17
N ARG A 263 -12.81 -10.09 3.63
CA ARG A 263 -12.82 -10.41 5.06
C ARG A 263 -11.73 -9.65 5.82
N ILE A 264 -10.50 -9.67 5.32
CA ILE A 264 -9.37 -8.95 5.93
C ILE A 264 -9.61 -7.43 5.93
N ALA A 265 -10.18 -6.88 4.85
CA ALA A 265 -10.49 -5.46 4.78
C ALA A 265 -11.55 -5.06 5.81
N GLU A 266 -12.58 -5.86 6.01
CA GLU A 266 -13.61 -5.66 7.03
C GLU A 266 -13.05 -5.77 8.46
N GLU A 267 -12.15 -6.72 8.71
CA GLU A 267 -11.56 -6.94 10.03
C GLU A 267 -10.52 -5.87 10.43
N LEU A 268 -9.69 -5.41 9.50
CA LEU A 268 -8.52 -4.60 9.83
C LEU A 268 -8.61 -3.13 9.39
N PHE A 269 -9.40 -2.82 8.34
CA PHE A 269 -9.41 -1.50 7.72
C PHE A 269 -10.73 -0.75 7.88
N ASP A 270 -11.74 -1.31 8.54
CA ASP A 270 -12.98 -0.60 8.83
C ASP A 270 -12.71 0.68 9.61
N SER A 271 -13.13 1.82 9.05
CA SER A 271 -12.91 3.15 9.63
C SER A 271 -13.51 3.31 11.02
N GLY A 272 -14.64 2.66 11.31
CA GLY A 272 -15.27 2.65 12.63
C GLY A 272 -14.40 1.95 13.67
N GLN A 273 -13.88 0.76 13.34
CA GLN A 273 -12.99 0.01 14.23
C GLN A 273 -11.64 0.70 14.42
N VAL A 274 -11.02 1.19 13.33
CA VAL A 274 -9.74 1.91 13.40
C VAL A 274 -9.89 3.17 14.26
N LYS A 275 -10.96 3.95 14.07
CA LYS A 275 -11.28 5.13 14.89
C LYS A 275 -11.45 4.77 16.36
N SER A 276 -12.19 3.71 16.67
CA SER A 276 -12.43 3.27 18.05
C SER A 276 -11.13 2.85 18.73
N ARG A 277 -10.28 2.08 18.06
CA ARG A 277 -8.96 1.70 18.55
C ARG A 277 -8.08 2.93 18.83
N PHE A 278 -8.06 3.88 17.90
CA PHE A 278 -7.27 5.10 18.04
C PHE A 278 -7.75 5.94 19.24
N LEU A 279 -9.06 6.14 19.40
CA LEU A 279 -9.64 6.86 20.55
C LEU A 279 -9.31 6.18 21.88
N GLN A 280 -9.39 4.84 21.95
CA GLN A 280 -9.00 4.10 23.15
C GLN A 280 -7.53 4.31 23.51
N MET A 281 -6.64 4.37 22.53
CA MET A 281 -5.22 4.65 22.76
C MET A 281 -5.00 6.07 23.25
N LEU A 282 -5.71 7.07 22.70
CA LEU A 282 -5.68 8.45 23.17
C LEU A 282 -6.14 8.57 24.64
N LEU A 283 -7.26 7.95 24.98
CA LEU A 283 -7.80 7.98 26.35
C LEU A 283 -6.82 7.36 27.36
N LYS A 284 -6.20 6.22 27.03
CA LYS A 284 -5.18 5.61 27.89
C LYS A 284 -3.96 6.51 28.08
N LEU A 285 -3.54 7.20 27.02
CA LEU A 285 -2.40 8.10 27.07
C LEU A 285 -2.68 9.30 27.98
N THR A 286 -3.86 9.94 27.88
CA THR A 286 -4.23 11.08 28.72
C THR A 286 -4.42 10.69 30.17
N GLN A 287 -5.00 9.54 30.48
CA GLN A 287 -5.15 9.04 31.84
C GLN A 287 -3.80 8.75 32.51
N SER A 288 -2.84 8.17 31.78
CA SER A 288 -1.50 7.92 32.29
C SER A 288 -0.74 9.20 32.59
N SER A 289 -0.99 10.26 31.83
CA SER A 289 -0.34 11.57 32.01
C SER A 289 -0.91 12.35 33.18
N SER A 290 -2.20 12.25 33.50
CA SER A 290 -2.81 12.88 34.68
C SER A 290 -2.24 12.28 36.00
N CYS A 291 -2.09 10.95 36.05
CA CYS A 291 -1.48 10.28 37.23
C CYS A 291 0.00 10.67 37.50
N ILE A 292 0.73 11.10 36.47
CA ILE A 292 2.14 11.52 36.61
C ILE A 292 2.22 12.97 37.10
N ASN A 293 1.31 13.83 36.69
CA ASN A 293 1.27 15.23 37.14
C ASN A 293 0.82 15.36 38.59
N ASP A 294 -0.12 14.53 39.04
CA ASP A 294 -0.50 14.51 40.49
C ASP A 294 0.62 14.05 41.40
N ARG A 295 1.53 13.18 40.96
CA ARG A 295 2.71 12.74 41.74
C ARG A 295 3.89 13.72 41.73
N ARG A 296 3.81 14.80 40.94
CA ARG A 296 4.83 15.87 40.90
C ARG A 296 4.39 17.14 41.63
N ALA A 297 3.15 17.14 42.10
CA ALA A 297 2.58 18.23 42.88
C ALA A 297 2.66 17.99 44.40
N ASP A 298 3.04 16.80 44.84
CA ASP A 298 3.39 16.42 46.20
C ASP A 298 4.95 16.37 46.33
#